data_c180a424a06adadeea49ef5c32320319
#
_entry.id   c180a424a06adadeea49ef5c32320319
#
_cell.length_a   1.000
_cell.length_b   1.000
_cell.length_c   1.000
_cell.angle_alpha   90.00
_cell.angle_beta   90.00
_cell.angle_gamma   90.00
#
_symmetry.space_group_name_H-M   'P 1'
#
loop_
_entity.id
_entity.type
_entity.pdbx_description
1 polymer ?
#
loop_
_entity_poly.entity_id
_entity_poly.type
_entity_poly.pdbx_seq_one_letter_code
_entity_poly.pdbx_strand_id
1 'polypeptide(L)'
;MAQQQSGELRHARTGIELRPGLDGVPATQSAICDIDGQKGLLTYRGIPVDDMAANSSFLETAFLLIWGELPTRDQLEAFEHQVQMHRRVSFRVRDMKKGVPGAGPPLAAPRPTA
;
A
#
# COMPACT_ATOMS: atom_id res chain seq x y z
N MET A 1 3.16 40.19 -14.45
CA MET A 1 2.60 39.91 -15.79
C MET A 1 3.48 38.99 -16.65
N ALA A 2 4.77 39.18 -16.69
CA ALA A 2 5.66 38.30 -17.46
C ALA A 2 5.73 36.83 -16.99
N GLN A 3 5.53 36.56 -15.72
CA GLN A 3 5.55 35.20 -15.16
C GLN A 3 4.28 34.37 -15.47
N GLN A 4 3.12 35.01 -15.63
CA GLN A 4 1.88 34.32 -16.01
C GLN A 4 1.90 33.89 -17.48
N GLN A 5 2.47 34.71 -18.36
CA GLN A 5 2.58 34.34 -19.79
C GLN A 5 3.53 33.18 -20.05
N SER A 6 4.57 33.02 -19.25
CA SER A 6 5.47 31.88 -19.38
C SER A 6 4.84 30.56 -18.91
N GLY A 7 3.89 30.61 -17.97
CA GLY A 7 3.12 29.46 -17.54
C GLY A 7 2.15 28.94 -18.61
N GLU A 8 1.41 29.87 -19.22
CA GLU A 8 0.47 29.54 -20.31
C GLU A 8 1.17 28.99 -21.56
N LEU A 9 2.32 29.53 -21.90
CA LEU A 9 3.12 29.05 -23.01
C LEU A 9 3.68 27.62 -22.79
N ARG A 10 3.96 27.26 -21.57
CA ARG A 10 4.37 25.89 -21.23
C ARG A 10 3.22 24.89 -21.34
N HIS A 11 2.02 25.26 -20.92
CA HIS A 11 0.82 24.44 -21.08
C HIS A 11 0.48 24.18 -22.54
N ALA A 12 0.52 25.21 -23.37
CA ALA A 12 0.22 25.12 -24.80
C ALA A 12 1.22 24.25 -25.59
N ARG A 13 2.47 24.11 -25.08
CA ARG A 13 3.53 23.33 -25.75
C ARG A 13 3.44 21.83 -25.52
N THR A 14 2.92 21.38 -24.39
CA THR A 14 2.93 19.96 -24.01
C THR A 14 1.57 19.29 -24.10
N GLY A 15 0.49 20.06 -24.19
CA GLY A 15 -0.88 19.52 -24.13
C GLY A 15 -1.19 18.78 -22.81
N ILE A 16 -0.29 18.86 -21.84
CA ILE A 16 -0.42 18.22 -20.53
C ILE A 16 -0.80 19.27 -19.50
N GLU A 17 -1.96 19.10 -18.88
CA GLU A 17 -2.41 19.92 -17.77
C GLU A 17 -1.66 19.52 -16.50
N LEU A 18 -0.99 20.48 -15.86
CA LEU A 18 -0.26 20.27 -14.62
C LEU A 18 -1.26 20.26 -13.45
N ARG A 19 -1.41 19.12 -12.77
CA ARG A 19 -2.24 18.99 -11.57
C ARG A 19 -1.36 18.71 -10.36
N PRO A 20 -1.10 19.74 -9.53
CA PRO A 20 -0.26 19.57 -8.34
C PRO A 20 -0.84 18.49 -7.40
N GLY A 21 0.01 17.59 -6.92
CA GLY A 21 -0.40 16.53 -6.02
C GLY A 21 -1.31 15.46 -6.65
N LEU A 22 -1.42 15.41 -7.98
CA LEU A 22 -2.30 14.49 -8.72
C LEU A 22 -3.79 14.62 -8.35
N ASP A 23 -4.23 15.78 -7.90
CA ASP A 23 -5.62 16.00 -7.51
C ASP A 23 -6.58 15.74 -8.68
N GLY A 24 -7.55 14.85 -8.47
CA GLY A 24 -8.51 14.44 -9.49
C GLY A 24 -7.92 13.67 -10.67
N VAL A 25 -6.65 13.24 -10.60
CA VAL A 25 -6.00 12.46 -11.64
C VAL A 25 -5.97 10.99 -11.24
N PRO A 26 -6.61 10.08 -11.99
CA PRO A 26 -6.46 8.65 -11.75
C PRO A 26 -5.03 8.22 -12.06
N ALA A 27 -4.32 7.75 -11.03
CA ALA A 27 -2.91 7.36 -11.13
C ALA A 27 -2.72 5.92 -11.61
N THR A 28 -3.61 5.02 -11.21
CA THR A 28 -3.55 3.60 -11.56
C THR A 28 -4.91 2.93 -11.43
N GLN A 29 -5.03 1.75 -12.01
CA GLN A 29 -6.18 0.87 -11.83
C GLN A 29 -5.73 -0.37 -11.06
N SER A 30 -6.51 -0.78 -10.07
CA SER A 30 -6.21 -1.94 -9.24
C SER A 30 -7.44 -2.78 -9.00
N ALA A 31 -7.27 -4.10 -9.00
CA ALA A 31 -8.30 -5.06 -8.60
C ALA A 31 -8.18 -5.46 -7.12
N ILE A 32 -7.15 -5.00 -6.43
CA ILE A 32 -6.84 -5.40 -5.05
C ILE A 32 -7.68 -4.63 -4.05
N CYS A 33 -7.80 -3.33 -4.23
CA CYS A 33 -8.57 -2.47 -3.33
C CYS A 33 -9.32 -1.39 -4.09
N ASP A 34 -10.37 -0.90 -3.48
CA ASP A 34 -11.14 0.25 -3.93
C ASP A 34 -11.32 1.23 -2.77
N ILE A 35 -11.16 2.52 -3.07
CA ILE A 35 -11.20 3.60 -2.08
C ILE A 35 -12.22 4.65 -2.52
N ASP A 36 -13.26 4.84 -1.72
CA ASP A 36 -14.15 5.99 -1.84
C ASP A 36 -13.82 6.99 -0.72
N GLY A 37 -12.97 7.97 -1.06
CA GLY A 37 -12.51 8.96 -0.09
C GLY A 37 -13.60 9.89 0.41
N GLN A 38 -14.67 10.12 -0.35
CA GLN A 38 -15.79 10.96 0.07
C GLN A 38 -16.66 10.28 1.11
N LYS A 39 -16.87 8.99 0.95
CA LYS A 39 -17.64 8.17 1.90
C LYS A 39 -16.79 7.57 3.01
N GLY A 40 -15.46 7.67 2.91
CA GLY A 40 -14.54 7.03 3.84
C GLY A 40 -14.58 5.51 3.79
N LEU A 41 -14.82 4.95 2.60
CA LEU A 41 -14.92 3.50 2.41
C LEU A 41 -13.66 2.96 1.76
N LEU A 42 -13.14 1.89 2.35
CA LEU A 42 -12.05 1.09 1.80
C LEU A 42 -12.49 -0.36 1.72
N THR A 43 -12.34 -0.96 0.56
CA THR A 43 -12.62 -2.38 0.36
C THR A 43 -11.38 -3.10 -0.15
N TYR A 44 -11.19 -4.34 0.30
CA TYR A 44 -10.19 -5.26 -0.21
C TYR A 44 -10.87 -6.38 -0.98
N ARG A 45 -10.62 -6.46 -2.29
CA ARG A 45 -11.27 -7.45 -3.17
C ARG A 45 -12.80 -7.45 -3.01
N GLY A 46 -13.40 -6.28 -2.81
CA GLY A 46 -14.85 -6.10 -2.63
C GLY A 46 -15.37 -6.30 -1.21
N ILE A 47 -14.52 -6.65 -0.25
CA ILE A 47 -14.89 -6.83 1.17
C ILE A 47 -14.51 -5.57 1.95
N PRO A 48 -15.45 -4.96 2.72
CA PRO A 48 -15.14 -3.81 3.54
C PRO A 48 -14.02 -4.09 4.55
N VAL A 49 -13.11 -3.14 4.70
CA VAL A 49 -11.97 -3.25 5.63
C VAL A 49 -12.42 -3.44 7.08
N ASP A 50 -13.52 -2.83 7.47
CA ASP A 50 -14.07 -2.96 8.83
C ASP A 50 -14.47 -4.41 9.14
N ASP A 51 -15.06 -5.10 8.18
CA ASP A 51 -15.41 -6.52 8.32
C ASP A 51 -14.16 -7.40 8.38
N MET A 52 -13.16 -7.09 7.58
CA MET A 52 -11.88 -7.80 7.60
C MET A 52 -11.16 -7.61 8.94
N ALA A 53 -11.15 -6.39 9.48
CA ALA A 53 -10.51 -6.08 10.76
C ALA A 53 -11.20 -6.77 11.93
N ALA A 54 -12.52 -6.92 11.88
CA ALA A 54 -13.30 -7.54 12.95
C ALA A 54 -13.26 -9.08 12.93
N ASN A 55 -13.22 -9.69 11.75
CA ASN A 55 -13.51 -11.12 11.58
C ASN A 55 -12.35 -11.93 10.95
N SER A 56 -11.28 -11.28 10.50
CA SER A 56 -10.19 -11.95 9.80
C SER A 56 -8.84 -11.72 10.48
N SER A 57 -7.96 -12.70 10.33
CA SER A 57 -6.56 -12.56 10.75
C SER A 57 -5.74 -11.83 9.69
N PHE A 58 -4.54 -11.40 10.07
CA PHE A 58 -3.57 -10.82 9.13
C PHE A 58 -3.26 -11.76 7.95
N LEU A 59 -3.09 -13.05 8.23
CA LEU A 59 -2.76 -14.03 7.19
C LEU A 59 -3.94 -14.30 6.25
N GLU A 60 -5.16 -14.31 6.73
CA GLU A 60 -6.35 -14.40 5.89
C GLU A 60 -6.48 -13.21 4.96
N THR A 61 -6.26 -12.01 5.49
CA THR A 61 -6.26 -10.77 4.69
C THR A 61 -5.15 -10.79 3.65
N ALA A 62 -3.94 -11.19 4.00
CA ALA A 62 -2.82 -11.32 3.06
C ALA A 62 -3.13 -12.33 1.96
N PHE A 63 -3.71 -13.46 2.29
CA PHE A 63 -4.13 -14.48 1.32
C PHE A 63 -5.17 -13.92 0.35
N LEU A 64 -6.19 -13.23 0.85
CA LEU A 64 -7.21 -12.59 0.03
C LEU A 64 -6.61 -11.59 -0.96
N LEU A 65 -5.67 -10.75 -0.51
CA LEU A 65 -5.04 -9.74 -1.38
C LEU A 65 -4.17 -10.36 -2.47
N ILE A 66 -3.49 -11.46 -2.18
CA ILE A 66 -2.59 -12.12 -3.12
C ILE A 66 -3.37 -12.98 -4.13
N TRP A 67 -4.29 -13.80 -3.67
CA TRP A 67 -5.01 -14.78 -4.52
C TRP A 67 -6.41 -14.32 -4.95
N GLY A 68 -6.97 -13.30 -4.32
CA GLY A 68 -8.26 -12.73 -4.70
C GLY A 68 -9.49 -13.40 -4.08
N GLU A 69 -9.27 -14.46 -3.30
CA GLU A 69 -10.33 -15.22 -2.63
C GLU A 69 -9.95 -15.47 -1.17
N LEU A 70 -10.96 -15.61 -0.31
CA LEU A 70 -10.73 -16.01 1.08
C LEU A 70 -10.22 -17.45 1.12
N PRO A 71 -9.23 -17.76 1.99
CA PRO A 71 -8.69 -19.10 2.09
C PRO A 71 -9.70 -20.06 2.73
N THR A 72 -9.67 -21.30 2.30
CA THR A 72 -10.21 -22.40 3.10
C THR A 72 -9.29 -22.64 4.31
N ARG A 73 -9.77 -23.40 5.29
CA ARG A 73 -8.98 -23.72 6.48
C ARG A 73 -7.65 -24.38 6.14
N ASP A 74 -7.69 -25.37 5.25
CA ASP A 74 -6.50 -26.11 4.81
C ASP A 74 -5.51 -25.20 4.05
N GLN A 75 -6.03 -24.30 3.21
CA GLN A 75 -5.22 -23.31 2.50
C GLN A 75 -4.57 -22.31 3.46
N LEU A 76 -5.29 -21.88 4.48
CA LEU A 76 -4.76 -20.96 5.49
C LEU A 76 -3.63 -21.61 6.29
N GLU A 77 -3.81 -22.86 6.74
CA GLU A 77 -2.79 -23.62 7.48
C GLU A 77 -1.52 -23.83 6.63
N ALA A 78 -1.68 -24.19 5.35
CA ALA A 78 -0.57 -24.33 4.43
C ALA A 78 0.16 -23.01 4.19
N PHE A 79 -0.58 -21.91 4.04
CA PHE A 79 -0.01 -20.58 3.85
C PHE A 79 0.73 -20.10 5.12
N GLU A 80 0.15 -20.32 6.28
CA GLU A 80 0.78 -20.01 7.56
C GLU A 80 2.10 -20.74 7.73
N HIS A 81 2.12 -22.03 7.41
CA HIS A 81 3.34 -22.83 7.45
C HIS A 81 4.42 -22.29 6.49
N GLN A 82 4.05 -21.94 5.27
CA GLN A 82 4.97 -21.32 4.30
C GLN A 82 5.54 -20.00 4.81
N VAL A 83 4.70 -19.12 5.36
CA VAL A 83 5.14 -17.84 5.94
C VAL A 83 6.13 -18.06 7.09
N GLN A 84 5.85 -19.02 7.96
CA GLN A 84 6.75 -19.37 9.08
C GLN A 84 8.10 -19.87 8.59
N MET A 85 8.12 -20.73 7.56
CA MET A 85 9.35 -21.26 6.98
C MET A 85 10.21 -20.19 6.31
N HIS A 86 9.61 -19.15 5.75
CA HIS A 86 10.29 -18.06 5.05
C HIS A 86 10.59 -16.82 5.90
N ARG A 87 10.30 -16.85 7.20
CA ARG A 87 10.59 -15.73 8.12
C ARG A 87 12.08 -15.48 8.38
N ARG A 88 12.93 -16.39 7.99
CA ARG A 88 14.38 -16.23 8.17
C ARG A 88 14.92 -15.19 7.20
N VAL A 89 15.28 -14.06 7.75
CA VAL A 89 15.96 -12.99 7.01
C VAL A 89 17.44 -13.35 6.88
N SER A 90 18.02 -13.20 5.69
CA SER A 90 19.43 -13.46 5.47
C SER A 90 20.32 -12.59 6.35
N PHE A 91 21.51 -13.09 6.69
CA PHE A 91 22.49 -12.35 7.51
C PHE A 91 22.82 -10.96 6.93
N ARG A 92 22.94 -10.87 5.61
CA ARG A 92 23.20 -9.60 4.92
C ARG A 92 22.14 -8.55 5.17
N VAL A 93 20.85 -8.94 5.12
CA VAL A 93 19.75 -8.02 5.38
C VAL A 93 19.70 -7.61 6.85
N ARG A 94 19.98 -8.53 7.76
CA ARG A 94 20.11 -8.22 9.20
C ARG A 94 21.23 -7.22 9.47
N ASP A 95 22.34 -7.38 8.80
CA ASP A 95 23.52 -6.51 8.95
C ASP A 95 23.24 -5.11 8.39
N MET A 96 22.60 -5.02 7.23
CA MET A 96 22.11 -3.75 6.68
C MET A 96 21.15 -3.03 7.64
N LYS A 97 20.25 -3.75 8.30
CA LYS A 97 19.32 -3.20 9.26
C LYS A 97 20.01 -2.61 10.49
N LYS A 98 21.10 -3.23 10.94
CA LYS A 98 21.91 -2.72 12.05
C LYS A 98 22.62 -1.39 11.72
N GLY A 99 22.91 -1.16 10.45
CA GLY A 99 23.51 0.08 9.97
C GLY A 99 22.54 1.27 9.87
N VAL A 100 21.24 1.04 10.04
CA VAL A 100 20.25 2.12 10.05
C VAL A 100 20.24 2.79 11.42
N PRO A 101 20.49 4.13 11.50
CA PRO A 101 20.48 4.84 12.78
C PRO A 101 19.13 4.71 13.45
N GLY A 102 19.10 4.24 14.71
CA GLY A 102 17.89 4.11 15.51
C GLY A 102 17.20 5.43 15.89
N ALA A 103 17.82 6.57 15.55
CA ALA A 103 17.33 7.92 15.82
C ALA A 103 16.70 8.59 14.59
N GLY A 104 16.30 7.83 13.58
CA GLY A 104 15.62 8.36 12.40
C GLY A 104 14.22 8.90 12.71
N PRO A 105 13.65 9.76 11.81
CA PRO A 105 12.28 10.22 11.96
C PRO A 105 11.29 9.04 12.03
N PRO A 106 10.15 9.18 12.72
CA PRO A 106 9.18 8.07 12.90
C PRO A 106 8.68 7.41 11.62
N LEU A 107 8.73 8.11 10.48
CA LEU A 107 8.36 7.59 9.18
C LEU A 107 9.49 6.78 8.49
N ALA A 108 10.72 6.92 8.94
CA ALA A 108 11.88 6.21 8.39
C ALA A 108 12.10 4.84 9.04
N ALA A 109 11.54 4.60 10.21
CA ALA A 109 11.56 3.31 10.91
C ALA A 109 10.13 2.91 11.29
N PRO A 110 9.69 1.67 10.97
CA PRO A 110 8.38 1.21 11.41
C PRO A 110 8.35 1.21 12.93
N ARG A 111 7.39 1.92 13.51
CA ARG A 111 7.16 1.87 14.95
C ARG A 111 6.72 0.46 15.32
N PRO A 112 7.28 -0.12 16.40
CA PRO A 112 6.65 -1.29 16.97
C PRO A 112 5.21 -0.88 17.35
N THR A 113 4.25 -1.59 16.82
CA THR A 113 2.86 -1.48 17.27
C THR A 113 2.80 -1.91 18.71
N ALA A 114 2.59 -0.95 19.55
CA ALA A 114 2.29 -1.25 20.95
C ALA A 114 0.92 -1.90 21.02
#